data_25eba6fa34d87040102757ed8ca2e74b
#
_entry.id   25eba6fa34d87040102757ed8ca2e74b
#
_cell.length_a   1.000
_cell.length_b   1.000
_cell.length_c   1.000
_cell.angle_alpha   90.00
_cell.angle_beta   90.00
_cell.angle_gamma   90.00
#
_symmetry.space_group_name_H-M   'P 1'
#
loop_
_entity.id
_entity.type
_entity.pdbx_description
1 polymer ?
#
loop_
_entity_poly.entity_id
_entity_poly.type
_entity_poly.pdbx_seq_one_letter_code
_entity_poly.pdbx_strand_id
1 'polypeptide(L)'
;NCGDTAGDWAVCKPPVGFFWGGTWLLANKDTEQKEGVAELINWITLDCTKDGLQYMWANGLMSEDGTKDAVASGTVMEMSDGTLDFLGGQNMFDVFIPANDYANGSNLTQYDETINTAWRDAVRQYTSGELSRDDAIQAFKDTVAGTLDVTVD
;
A
#
# COMPACT_ATOMS: atom_id res chain seq x y z
N ASN A 1 -1.81 18.32 1.13
CA ASN A 1 -0.89 19.33 0.63
C ASN A 1 -1.25 19.87 -0.77
N CYS A 2 -2.27 19.36 -1.43
CA CYS A 2 -2.72 19.75 -2.77
C CYS A 2 -4.15 20.28 -2.78
N GLY A 3 -4.61 20.93 -1.68
CA GLY A 3 -5.99 21.40 -1.52
C GLY A 3 -6.46 22.36 -2.61
N ASP A 4 -5.55 23.18 -3.12
CA ASP A 4 -5.85 24.15 -4.20
C ASP A 4 -6.14 23.51 -5.56
N THR A 5 -5.86 22.20 -5.71
CA THR A 5 -6.11 21.40 -6.90
C THR A 5 -7.14 20.29 -6.66
N ALA A 6 -7.95 20.43 -5.61
CA ALA A 6 -9.04 19.49 -5.34
C ALA A 6 -9.99 19.41 -6.54
N GLY A 7 -10.33 18.20 -6.95
CA GLY A 7 -11.13 17.94 -8.15
C GLY A 7 -10.33 17.67 -9.43
N ASP A 8 -9.03 18.01 -9.45
CA ASP A 8 -8.15 17.77 -10.60
C ASP A 8 -7.40 16.41 -10.50
N TRP A 9 -7.61 15.68 -9.42
CA TRP A 9 -6.95 14.40 -9.15
C TRP A 9 -7.86 13.22 -9.42
N ALA A 10 -7.25 12.09 -9.79
CA ALA A 10 -7.95 10.83 -9.93
C ALA A 10 -7.06 9.67 -9.52
N VAL A 11 -7.67 8.61 -9.00
CA VAL A 11 -7.01 7.32 -8.79
C VAL A 11 -7.12 6.52 -10.10
N CYS A 12 -6.03 5.92 -10.53
CA CYS A 12 -5.99 5.09 -11.72
C CYS A 12 -5.29 3.74 -11.46
N LYS A 13 -5.63 2.75 -12.29
CA LYS A 13 -4.97 1.45 -12.25
C LYS A 13 -3.53 1.59 -12.76
N PRO A 14 -2.51 1.11 -12.00
CA PRO A 14 -1.14 1.07 -12.49
C PRO A 14 -0.98 -0.01 -13.59
N PRO A 15 0.11 0.03 -14.39
CA PRO A 15 0.38 -0.99 -15.41
C PRO A 15 0.47 -2.40 -14.84
N VAL A 16 1.02 -2.56 -13.64
CA VAL A 16 1.14 -3.81 -12.89
C VAL A 16 0.74 -3.55 -11.45
N GLY A 17 -0.08 -4.42 -10.87
CA GLY A 17 -0.41 -4.35 -9.45
C GLY A 17 0.81 -4.66 -8.58
N PHE A 18 0.88 -4.05 -7.42
CA PHE A 18 1.97 -4.23 -6.47
C PHE A 18 1.48 -4.07 -5.03
N PHE A 19 2.22 -4.66 -4.11
CA PHE A 19 2.03 -4.46 -2.69
C PHE A 19 3.00 -3.38 -2.21
N TRP A 20 2.49 -2.39 -1.48
CA TRP A 20 3.32 -1.30 -0.96
C TRP A 20 3.01 -1.03 0.50
N GLY A 21 4.04 -1.11 1.33
CA GLY A 21 3.95 -0.80 2.74
C GLY A 21 3.15 -1.82 3.55
N GLY A 22 2.52 -1.32 4.59
CA GLY A 22 1.77 -2.10 5.58
C GLY A 22 2.32 -1.87 6.98
N THR A 23 1.50 -2.24 7.96
CA THR A 23 1.87 -2.18 9.39
C THR A 23 1.56 -3.53 10.01
N TRP A 24 2.51 -4.05 10.77
CA TRP A 24 2.35 -5.31 11.48
C TRP A 24 1.88 -5.04 12.92
N LEU A 25 0.77 -5.64 13.31
CA LEU A 25 0.33 -5.67 14.70
C LEU A 25 0.83 -6.95 15.35
N LEU A 26 1.58 -6.82 16.43
CA LEU A 26 2.17 -7.93 17.14
C LEU A 26 1.76 -7.90 18.61
N ALA A 27 1.49 -9.07 19.16
CA ALA A 27 1.24 -9.24 20.58
C ALA A 27 2.51 -9.73 21.29
N ASN A 28 2.76 -9.22 22.49
CA ASN A 28 3.80 -9.82 23.35
C ASN A 28 3.35 -11.25 23.72
N LYS A 29 4.19 -12.25 23.44
CA LYS A 29 3.90 -13.66 23.69
C LYS A 29 3.61 -13.96 25.18
N ASP A 30 4.16 -13.16 26.08
CA ASP A 30 4.06 -13.33 27.54
C ASP A 30 2.95 -12.44 28.15
N THR A 31 2.09 -11.80 27.33
CA THR A 31 1.00 -10.98 27.84
C THR A 31 -0.01 -11.83 28.64
N GLU A 32 -0.45 -11.30 29.77
CA GLU A 32 -1.54 -11.87 30.57
C GLU A 32 -2.92 -11.48 30.01
N GLN A 33 -2.99 -10.49 29.10
CA GLN A 33 -4.21 -9.94 28.50
C GLN A 33 -4.50 -10.54 27.11
N LYS A 34 -4.34 -11.84 26.94
CA LYS A 34 -4.42 -12.49 25.62
C LYS A 34 -5.75 -12.28 24.90
N GLU A 35 -6.86 -12.37 25.63
CA GLU A 35 -8.20 -12.19 25.07
C GLU A 35 -8.42 -10.75 24.60
N GLY A 36 -8.09 -9.75 25.43
CA GLY A 36 -8.23 -8.34 25.07
C GLY A 36 -7.33 -7.94 23.90
N VAL A 37 -6.10 -8.47 23.83
CA VAL A 37 -5.20 -8.22 22.69
C VAL A 37 -5.73 -8.87 21.41
N ALA A 38 -6.25 -10.09 21.50
CA ALA A 38 -6.85 -10.78 20.36
C ALA A 38 -8.09 -10.03 19.84
N GLU A 39 -8.96 -9.55 20.74
CA GLU A 39 -10.11 -8.74 20.39
C GLU A 39 -9.73 -7.43 19.70
N LEU A 40 -8.72 -6.72 20.24
CA LEU A 40 -8.22 -5.48 19.64
C LEU A 40 -7.63 -5.71 18.23
N ILE A 41 -6.79 -6.74 18.06
CA ILE A 41 -6.22 -7.08 16.76
C ILE A 41 -7.34 -7.46 15.79
N ASN A 42 -8.30 -8.26 16.21
CA ASN A 42 -9.44 -8.64 15.38
C ASN A 42 -10.24 -7.41 14.91
N TRP A 43 -10.56 -6.51 15.83
CA TRP A 43 -11.30 -5.28 15.53
C TRP A 43 -10.57 -4.38 14.52
N ILE A 44 -9.23 -4.27 14.64
CA ILE A 44 -8.41 -3.43 13.75
C ILE A 44 -8.27 -4.09 12.36
N THR A 45 -8.09 -5.42 12.29
CA THR A 45 -7.59 -6.07 11.08
C THR A 45 -8.60 -6.99 10.37
N LEU A 46 -9.49 -7.65 11.11
CA LEU A 46 -10.33 -8.74 10.59
C LEU A 46 -11.83 -8.46 10.68
N ASP A 47 -12.25 -7.53 11.53
CA ASP A 47 -13.65 -7.18 11.63
C ASP A 47 -14.11 -6.37 10.41
N CYS A 48 -14.81 -7.06 9.51
CA CYS A 48 -15.38 -6.46 8.29
C CYS A 48 -16.82 -5.99 8.48
N THR A 49 -17.31 -5.93 9.70
CA THR A 49 -18.64 -5.37 10.00
C THR A 49 -18.60 -3.85 10.07
N LYS A 50 -19.77 -3.22 10.21
CA LYS A 50 -19.87 -1.76 10.39
C LYS A 50 -19.26 -1.24 11.69
N ASP A 51 -19.00 -2.13 12.64
CA ASP A 51 -18.38 -1.82 13.92
C ASP A 51 -16.86 -1.98 13.89
N GLY A 52 -16.31 -2.57 12.82
CA GLY A 52 -14.88 -2.75 12.60
C GLY A 52 -14.16 -1.45 12.21
N LEU A 53 -12.91 -1.32 12.65
CA LEU A 53 -12.12 -0.10 12.44
C LEU A 53 -11.94 0.24 10.95
N GLN A 54 -11.73 -0.74 10.08
CA GLN A 54 -11.58 -0.50 8.65
C GLN A 54 -12.85 0.12 8.04
N TYR A 55 -14.05 -0.35 8.43
CA TYR A 55 -15.29 0.26 7.96
C TYR A 55 -15.42 1.72 8.42
N MET A 56 -15.06 1.99 9.66
CA MET A 56 -15.10 3.34 10.20
C MET A 56 -14.17 4.29 9.43
N TRP A 57 -12.96 3.87 9.09
CA TRP A 57 -12.03 4.65 8.26
C TRP A 57 -12.54 4.84 6.82
N ALA A 58 -12.98 3.76 6.19
CA ALA A 58 -13.49 3.81 4.82
C ALA A 58 -14.66 4.78 4.64
N ASN A 59 -15.44 4.99 5.69
CA ASN A 59 -16.63 5.87 5.68
C ASN A 59 -16.44 7.20 6.41
N GLY A 60 -15.21 7.55 6.81
CA GLY A 60 -14.89 8.83 7.45
C GLY A 60 -15.45 9.00 8.86
N LEU A 61 -15.75 7.90 9.56
CA LEU A 61 -16.34 7.95 10.91
C LEU A 61 -15.31 8.19 12.00
N MET A 62 -14.00 8.12 11.66
CA MET A 62 -12.89 8.28 12.59
C MET A 62 -12.26 9.67 12.56
N SER A 63 -12.71 10.54 11.67
CA SER A 63 -12.21 11.91 11.53
C SER A 63 -13.34 12.93 11.76
N GLU A 64 -12.99 14.07 12.37
CA GLU A 64 -13.97 15.15 12.64
C GLU A 64 -14.52 15.79 11.36
N ASP A 65 -13.72 15.82 10.30
CA ASP A 65 -14.06 16.38 9.00
C ASP A 65 -14.70 15.37 8.02
N GLY A 66 -14.90 14.12 8.47
CA GLY A 66 -15.46 13.06 7.64
C GLY A 66 -14.51 12.53 6.57
N THR A 67 -13.20 12.80 6.68
CA THR A 67 -12.21 12.29 5.73
C THR A 67 -12.24 10.77 5.69
N LYS A 68 -12.49 10.22 4.50
CA LYS A 68 -12.47 8.80 4.21
C LYS A 68 -11.04 8.35 3.89
N ASP A 69 -10.69 7.14 4.28
CA ASP A 69 -9.37 6.57 4.03
C ASP A 69 -9.45 5.29 3.22
N ALA A 70 -8.36 4.96 2.55
CA ALA A 70 -8.21 3.69 1.86
C ALA A 70 -8.01 2.56 2.89
N VAL A 71 -8.64 1.42 2.62
CA VAL A 71 -8.54 0.22 3.46
C VAL A 71 -8.14 -0.99 2.62
N ALA A 72 -7.62 -2.03 3.27
CA ALA A 72 -7.15 -3.22 2.57
C ALA A 72 -8.25 -4.27 2.33
N SER A 73 -9.32 -4.25 3.10
CA SER A 73 -10.39 -5.25 3.00
C SER A 73 -11.29 -5.00 1.81
N GLY A 74 -11.29 -5.91 0.83
CA GLY A 74 -12.22 -5.89 -0.30
C GLY A 74 -13.67 -5.89 0.15
N THR A 75 -14.02 -6.71 1.15
CA THR A 75 -15.37 -6.77 1.72
C THR A 75 -15.81 -5.42 2.31
N VAL A 76 -14.93 -4.73 3.01
CA VAL A 76 -15.23 -3.39 3.55
C VAL A 76 -15.39 -2.37 2.44
N MET A 77 -14.51 -2.39 1.43
CA MET A 77 -14.61 -1.47 0.29
C MET A 77 -15.92 -1.65 -0.48
N GLU A 78 -16.36 -2.90 -0.70
CA GLU A 78 -17.63 -3.21 -1.40
C GLU A 78 -18.87 -2.70 -0.67
N MET A 79 -18.82 -2.59 0.66
CA MET A 79 -19.95 -2.11 1.47
C MET A 79 -19.84 -0.65 1.87
N SER A 80 -18.84 0.07 1.34
CA SER A 80 -18.52 1.46 1.68
C SER A 80 -18.64 2.37 0.45
N ASP A 81 -18.90 3.67 0.71
CA ASP A 81 -18.86 4.70 -0.33
C ASP A 81 -17.51 5.43 -0.27
N GLY A 82 -16.60 5.10 -1.20
CA GLY A 82 -15.29 5.73 -1.35
C GLY A 82 -15.28 7.01 -2.20
N THR A 83 -16.42 7.63 -2.45
CA THR A 83 -16.52 8.87 -3.24
C THR A 83 -15.86 10.04 -2.51
N LEU A 84 -14.97 10.75 -3.20
CA LEU A 84 -14.25 11.91 -2.68
C LEU A 84 -14.36 13.10 -3.62
N ASP A 85 -14.74 14.25 -3.09
CA ASP A 85 -14.76 15.53 -3.83
C ASP A 85 -13.35 15.90 -4.31
N PHE A 86 -12.31 15.56 -3.54
CA PHE A 86 -10.91 15.75 -3.93
C PHE A 86 -10.55 15.05 -5.24
N LEU A 87 -11.19 13.93 -5.52
CA LEU A 87 -11.03 13.14 -6.76
C LEU A 87 -12.10 13.49 -7.82
N GLY A 88 -12.69 14.69 -7.77
CA GLY A 88 -13.73 15.11 -8.72
C GLY A 88 -14.99 14.25 -8.64
N GLY A 89 -15.29 13.66 -7.48
CA GLY A 89 -16.43 12.78 -7.27
C GLY A 89 -16.19 11.32 -7.66
N GLN A 90 -14.95 10.93 -7.93
CA GLN A 90 -14.61 9.52 -8.17
C GLN A 90 -14.73 8.69 -6.89
N ASN A 91 -15.30 7.50 -7.00
CA ASN A 91 -15.22 6.49 -5.95
C ASN A 91 -13.85 5.77 -6.05
N MET A 92 -12.97 5.98 -5.07
CA MET A 92 -11.63 5.36 -5.07
C MET A 92 -11.68 3.83 -5.00
N PHE A 93 -12.73 3.25 -4.41
CA PHE A 93 -12.83 1.80 -4.26
C PHE A 93 -13.11 1.07 -5.57
N ASP A 94 -13.67 1.74 -6.59
CA ASP A 94 -13.82 1.17 -7.93
C ASP A 94 -12.45 0.78 -8.55
N VAL A 95 -11.37 1.46 -8.11
CA VAL A 95 -10.01 1.14 -8.54
C VAL A 95 -9.31 0.20 -7.55
N PHE A 96 -9.53 0.38 -6.24
CA PHE A 96 -8.82 -0.39 -5.21
C PHE A 96 -9.34 -1.83 -5.08
N ILE A 97 -10.65 -2.07 -5.26
CA ILE A 97 -11.20 -3.44 -5.20
C ILE A 97 -10.51 -4.37 -6.20
N PRO A 98 -10.46 -4.07 -7.51
CA PRO A 98 -9.74 -4.92 -8.44
C PRO A 98 -8.21 -4.90 -8.24
N ALA A 99 -7.64 -3.85 -7.67
CA ALA A 99 -6.22 -3.81 -7.33
C ALA A 99 -5.86 -4.74 -6.17
N ASN A 100 -6.81 -5.04 -5.30
CA ASN A 100 -6.61 -5.92 -4.15
C ASN A 100 -6.24 -7.37 -4.54
N ASP A 101 -6.58 -7.81 -5.75
CA ASP A 101 -6.17 -9.11 -6.29
C ASP A 101 -4.63 -9.28 -6.38
N TYR A 102 -3.90 -8.16 -6.43
CA TYR A 102 -2.43 -8.12 -6.45
C TYR A 102 -1.81 -7.98 -5.06
N ALA A 103 -2.61 -7.78 -4.02
CA ALA A 103 -2.16 -7.61 -2.65
C ALA A 103 -1.83 -8.98 -2.03
N ASN A 104 -0.75 -9.61 -2.50
CA ASN A 104 -0.25 -10.85 -1.92
C ASN A 104 1.21 -10.72 -1.53
N GLY A 105 1.58 -11.35 -0.41
CA GLY A 105 2.93 -11.33 0.14
C GLY A 105 3.80 -12.52 -0.27
N SER A 106 3.36 -13.36 -1.24
CA SER A 106 4.06 -14.60 -1.59
C SER A 106 5.46 -14.38 -2.16
N ASN A 107 5.71 -13.21 -2.74
CA ASN A 107 6.99 -12.83 -3.33
C ASN A 107 7.86 -11.96 -2.41
N LEU A 108 7.41 -11.66 -1.19
CA LEU A 108 8.19 -10.89 -0.22
C LEU A 108 9.41 -11.68 0.26
N THR A 109 10.55 -11.01 0.32
CA THR A 109 11.81 -11.57 0.77
C THR A 109 12.51 -10.66 1.79
N GLN A 110 13.47 -11.20 2.51
CA GLN A 110 14.33 -10.40 3.40
C GLN A 110 15.21 -9.38 2.64
N TYR A 111 15.24 -9.45 1.32
CA TYR A 111 16.09 -8.61 0.46
C TYR A 111 15.33 -7.42 -0.15
N ASP A 112 14.03 -7.32 0.04
CA ASP A 112 13.16 -6.35 -0.64
C ASP A 112 13.63 -4.91 -0.44
N GLU A 113 14.06 -4.53 0.76
CA GLU A 113 14.54 -3.17 1.03
C GLU A 113 15.82 -2.86 0.23
N THR A 114 16.75 -3.82 0.15
CA THR A 114 17.99 -3.67 -0.63
C THR A 114 17.68 -3.57 -2.12
N ILE A 115 16.81 -4.43 -2.64
CA ILE A 115 16.40 -4.45 -4.05
C ILE A 115 15.67 -3.15 -4.41
N ASN A 116 14.72 -2.71 -3.59
CA ASN A 116 13.97 -1.47 -3.80
C ASN A 116 14.88 -0.23 -3.78
N THR A 117 15.88 -0.21 -2.92
CA THR A 117 16.85 0.89 -2.86
C THR A 117 17.69 0.94 -4.13
N ALA A 118 18.26 -0.19 -4.57
CA ALA A 118 19.01 -0.29 -5.80
C ALA A 118 18.17 0.11 -7.03
N TRP A 119 16.89 -0.30 -7.06
CA TRP A 119 15.97 0.08 -8.14
C TRP A 119 15.69 1.58 -8.16
N ARG A 120 15.37 2.19 -7.02
CA ARG A 120 15.13 3.64 -6.92
C ARG A 120 16.33 4.46 -7.37
N ASP A 121 17.54 4.03 -7.05
CA ASP A 121 18.77 4.72 -7.46
C ASP A 121 19.00 4.60 -8.96
N ALA A 122 18.80 3.43 -9.56
CA ALA A 122 18.87 3.24 -11.00
C ALA A 122 17.83 4.09 -11.77
N VAL A 123 16.60 4.13 -11.29
CA VAL A 123 15.54 4.97 -11.87
C VAL A 123 15.90 6.45 -11.78
N ARG A 124 16.48 6.90 -10.66
CA ARG A 124 16.91 8.28 -10.48
C ARG A 124 18.01 8.67 -11.47
N GLN A 125 19.02 7.82 -11.68
CA GLN A 125 20.09 8.05 -12.66
C GLN A 125 19.56 8.12 -14.09
N TYR A 126 18.58 7.28 -14.44
CA TYR A 126 17.90 7.37 -15.73
C TYR A 126 17.10 8.66 -15.88
N THR A 127 16.28 9.02 -14.89
CA THR A 127 15.40 10.20 -14.98
C THR A 127 16.16 11.53 -14.91
N SER A 128 17.36 11.55 -14.31
CA SER A 128 18.26 12.71 -14.34
C SER A 128 19.04 12.84 -15.64
N GLY A 129 18.99 11.85 -16.52
CA GLY A 129 19.76 11.81 -17.77
C GLY A 129 21.24 11.41 -17.59
N GLU A 130 21.61 10.90 -16.40
CA GLU A 130 22.97 10.43 -16.12
C GLU A 130 23.27 9.09 -16.83
N LEU A 131 22.28 8.19 -16.89
CA LEU A 131 22.39 6.91 -17.57
C LEU A 131 21.28 6.75 -18.63
N SER A 132 21.58 5.96 -19.67
CA SER A 132 20.54 5.46 -20.55
C SER A 132 19.62 4.46 -19.80
N ARG A 133 18.42 4.18 -20.34
CA ARG A 133 17.50 3.19 -19.75
C ARG A 133 18.17 1.82 -19.58
N ASP A 134 18.89 1.38 -20.61
CA ASP A 134 19.48 0.04 -20.62
C ASP A 134 20.70 -0.03 -19.66
N ASP A 135 21.49 1.04 -19.59
CA ASP A 135 22.60 1.12 -18.62
C ASP A 135 22.08 1.19 -17.17
N ALA A 136 20.98 1.89 -16.93
CA ALA A 136 20.37 1.95 -15.60
C ALA A 136 19.83 0.58 -15.16
N ILE A 137 19.19 -0.18 -16.07
CA ILE A 137 18.74 -1.55 -15.80
C ILE A 137 19.94 -2.45 -15.51
N GLN A 138 21.04 -2.34 -16.28
CA GLN A 138 22.24 -3.12 -16.05
C GLN A 138 22.89 -2.77 -14.72
N ALA A 139 23.03 -1.50 -14.39
CA ALA A 139 23.56 -1.03 -13.10
C ALA A 139 22.75 -1.54 -11.91
N PHE A 140 21.41 -1.58 -12.04
CA PHE A 140 20.53 -2.19 -11.05
C PHE A 140 20.85 -3.68 -10.85
N LYS A 141 20.93 -4.47 -11.94
CA LYS A 141 21.24 -5.89 -11.90
C LYS A 141 22.60 -6.16 -11.26
N ASP A 142 23.63 -5.42 -11.65
CA ASP A 142 24.98 -5.55 -11.13
C ASP A 142 25.04 -5.21 -9.62
N THR A 143 24.30 -4.18 -9.20
CA THR A 143 24.21 -3.81 -7.78
C THR A 143 23.54 -4.88 -6.94
N VAL A 144 22.43 -5.45 -7.41
CA VAL A 144 21.71 -6.52 -6.72
C VAL A 144 22.59 -7.78 -6.65
N ALA A 145 23.17 -8.20 -7.76
CA ALA A 145 24.05 -9.38 -7.82
C ALA A 145 25.23 -9.25 -6.87
N GLY A 146 25.92 -8.09 -6.88
CA GLY A 146 27.10 -7.87 -6.06
C GLY A 146 26.80 -7.68 -4.57
N THR A 147 25.63 -7.13 -4.24
CA THR A 147 25.24 -6.86 -2.83
C THR A 147 24.66 -8.08 -2.14
N LEU A 148 23.89 -8.90 -2.87
CA LEU A 148 23.15 -10.03 -2.30
C LEU A 148 23.80 -11.40 -2.60
N ASP A 149 24.90 -11.42 -3.36
CA ASP A 149 25.55 -12.65 -3.83
C ASP A 149 24.55 -13.62 -4.51
N VAL A 150 23.74 -13.08 -5.41
CA VAL A 150 22.71 -13.80 -6.17
C VAL A 150 22.94 -13.68 -7.67
N THR A 151 22.41 -14.64 -8.42
CA THR A 151 22.38 -14.55 -9.88
C THR A 151 21.15 -13.74 -10.31
N VAL A 152 21.36 -12.78 -11.19
CA VAL A 152 20.29 -11.94 -11.77
C VAL A 152 20.30 -12.10 -13.28
N ASP A 153 19.19 -12.57 -13.84
CA ASP A 153 19.00 -12.79 -15.29
C ASP A 153 18.53 -11.51 -16.01
#